data_8013de3c44f1b162f10a8b7c1c16a54b
#
_entry.id   8013de3c44f1b162f10a8b7c1c16a54b
#
_cell.length_a   1.000
_cell.length_b   1.000
_cell.length_c   1.000
_cell.angle_alpha   90.00
_cell.angle_beta   90.00
_cell.angle_gamma   90.00
#
_symmetry.space_group_name_H-M   'P 1'
#
loop_
_entity.id
_entity.type
_entity.pdbx_description
1 polymer ?
#
loop_
_entity_poly.entity_id
_entity_poly.type
_entity_poly.pdbx_seq_one_letter_code
_entity_poly.pdbx_strand_id
1 'polypeptide(L)'
;SWSYLRDLKEQYDVSTVLYASGYFSVLHLKKTPQELLQRIYELSQEALDAFYKKYEYLQDQAGQDHIIVRPRVITYQELDERCQALEGYQAFREASNKKAEQDFRNGTSYQSLAIQQIQRLLEFLGDKDPMVVIGFAPPYYPSMNCRFLDNTELKIESLIEDYRQYLD
;
A
#
# COMPACT_ATOMS: atom_id res chain seq x y z
N SER A 1 5.97 6.09 10.99
CA SER A 1 6.22 4.89 11.81
C SER A 1 5.51 3.68 11.20
N TRP A 2 6.08 2.50 11.33
CA TRP A 2 5.41 1.24 10.99
C TRP A 2 4.23 1.04 11.92
N SER A 3 3.05 0.82 11.36
CA SER A 3 1.84 0.55 12.12
C SER A 3 1.46 -0.94 12.08
N TYR A 4 1.88 -1.63 11.03
CA TYR A 4 1.54 -3.03 10.82
C TYR A 4 2.48 -3.67 9.80
N LEU A 5 2.97 -4.87 10.13
CA LEU A 5 3.68 -5.75 9.20
C LEU A 5 3.35 -7.19 9.58
N ARG A 6 2.85 -7.98 8.64
CA ARG A 6 2.42 -9.35 8.88
C ARG A 6 2.44 -10.17 7.59
N ASP A 7 2.69 -11.48 7.70
CA ASP A 7 2.31 -12.42 6.66
C ASP A 7 0.78 -12.59 6.59
N LEU A 8 0.27 -13.06 5.48
CA LEU A 8 -1.16 -13.27 5.27
C LEU A 8 -1.56 -14.76 5.40
N LYS A 9 -0.77 -15.57 6.11
CA LYS A 9 -1.14 -16.94 6.45
C LYS A 9 -2.24 -16.96 7.50
N GLU A 10 -3.27 -17.77 7.27
CA GLU A 10 -4.35 -17.99 8.21
C GLU A 10 -4.05 -19.14 9.18
N GLN A 11 -3.21 -20.10 8.79
CA GLN A 11 -2.84 -21.25 9.60
C GLN A 11 -1.33 -21.42 9.63
N TYR A 12 -0.81 -21.99 10.74
CA TYR A 12 0.58 -22.36 10.83
C TYR A 12 0.87 -23.53 9.89
N ASP A 13 1.74 -23.28 8.93
CA ASP A 13 2.22 -24.27 7.96
C ASP A 13 3.72 -24.03 7.73
N VAL A 14 4.44 -25.10 7.44
CA VAL A 14 5.90 -25.08 7.15
C VAL A 14 6.19 -24.51 5.74
N SER A 15 5.14 -24.26 4.95
CA SER A 15 5.29 -23.72 3.59
C SER A 15 5.73 -22.25 3.57
N THR A 16 6.38 -21.84 2.49
CA THR A 16 6.78 -20.46 2.25
C THR A 16 5.56 -19.54 2.21
N VAL A 17 5.66 -18.38 2.82
CA VAL A 17 4.63 -17.34 2.78
C VAL A 17 4.48 -16.82 1.36
N LEU A 18 3.27 -16.91 0.79
CA LEU A 18 2.97 -16.37 -0.54
C LEU A 18 2.81 -14.85 -0.53
N TYR A 19 2.19 -14.31 0.52
CA TYR A 19 1.89 -12.89 0.65
C TYR A 19 2.32 -12.38 2.01
N ALA A 20 2.93 -11.20 2.02
CA ALA A 20 3.16 -10.42 3.22
C ALA A 20 2.63 -9.00 2.99
N SER A 21 2.11 -8.37 4.00
CA SER A 21 1.58 -7.02 3.91
C SER A 21 2.02 -6.16 5.07
N GLY A 22 2.08 -4.86 4.82
CA GLY A 22 2.35 -3.88 5.86
C GLY A 22 1.78 -2.53 5.47
N TYR A 23 1.51 -1.71 6.45
CA TYR A 23 1.18 -0.31 6.25
C TYR A 23 1.85 0.57 7.29
N PHE A 24 2.04 1.81 6.95
CA PHE A 24 2.61 2.82 7.83
C PHE A 24 1.98 4.17 7.54
N SER A 25 1.94 5.02 8.55
CA SER A 25 1.45 6.39 8.42
C SER A 25 2.56 7.33 8.00
N VAL A 26 2.29 8.15 6.99
CA VAL A 26 3.19 9.19 6.52
C VAL A 26 2.57 10.54 6.84
N LEU A 27 3.26 11.33 7.67
CA LEU A 27 2.94 12.73 7.88
C LEU A 27 3.77 13.57 6.91
N HIS A 28 3.09 14.34 6.07
CA HIS A 28 3.75 15.24 5.12
C HIS A 28 3.09 16.62 5.16
N LEU A 29 3.92 17.66 5.06
CA LEU A 29 3.46 19.05 5.13
C LEU A 29 3.58 19.79 3.79
N LYS A 30 4.40 19.26 2.86
CA LYS A 30 4.74 19.97 1.61
C LYS A 30 4.69 19.09 0.37
N LYS A 31 4.69 17.77 0.50
CA LYS A 31 4.70 16.85 -0.64
C LYS A 31 3.30 16.54 -1.11
N THR A 32 3.13 16.41 -2.41
CA THR A 32 1.88 15.89 -3.00
C THR A 32 1.78 14.37 -2.81
N PRO A 33 0.59 13.79 -2.91
CA PRO A 33 0.42 12.33 -2.91
C PRO A 33 1.26 11.63 -3.99
N GLN A 34 1.36 12.23 -5.19
CA GLN A 34 2.17 11.69 -6.29
C GLN A 34 3.66 11.65 -5.95
N GLU A 35 4.21 12.73 -5.37
CA GLU A 35 5.60 12.77 -4.93
C GLU A 35 5.88 11.75 -3.82
N LEU A 36 4.91 11.50 -2.94
CA LEU A 36 5.03 10.46 -1.92
C LEU A 36 5.02 9.06 -2.54
N LEU A 37 4.09 8.79 -3.44
CA LEU A 37 4.00 7.50 -4.12
C LEU A 37 5.29 7.22 -4.90
N GLN A 38 5.78 8.21 -5.64
CA GLN A 38 7.04 8.12 -6.38
C GLN A 38 8.22 7.81 -5.45
N ARG A 39 8.31 8.49 -4.30
CA ARG A 39 9.38 8.23 -3.34
C ARG A 39 9.31 6.84 -2.72
N ILE A 40 8.11 6.35 -2.41
CA ILE A 40 7.90 4.98 -1.90
C ILE A 40 8.28 3.96 -2.98
N TYR A 41 7.91 4.23 -4.24
CA TYR A 41 8.30 3.39 -5.38
C TYR A 41 9.83 3.26 -5.48
N GLU A 42 10.55 4.38 -5.48
CA GLU A 42 12.02 4.41 -5.55
C GLU A 42 12.65 3.63 -4.39
N LEU A 43 12.21 3.88 -3.15
CA LEU A 43 12.70 3.17 -1.98
C LEU A 43 12.43 1.66 -2.04
N SER A 44 11.28 1.27 -2.55
CA SER A 44 10.94 -0.13 -2.74
C SER A 44 11.81 -0.79 -3.80
N GLN A 45 12.10 -0.08 -4.88
CA GLN A 45 13.00 -0.55 -5.93
C GLN A 45 14.44 -0.69 -5.41
N GLU A 46 14.96 0.31 -4.69
CA GLU A 46 16.27 0.26 -4.04
C GLU A 46 16.39 -0.94 -3.08
N ALA A 47 15.34 -1.19 -2.29
CA ALA A 47 15.29 -2.31 -1.35
C ALA A 47 15.28 -3.65 -2.05
N LEU A 48 14.50 -3.80 -3.13
CA LEU A 48 14.47 -5.01 -3.94
C LEU A 48 15.81 -5.27 -4.63
N ASP A 49 16.44 -4.25 -5.18
CA ASP A 49 17.74 -4.38 -5.83
C ASP A 49 18.83 -4.82 -4.83
N ALA A 50 18.79 -4.27 -3.61
CA ALA A 50 19.71 -4.67 -2.54
C ALA A 50 19.46 -6.12 -2.08
N PHE A 51 18.18 -6.51 -1.95
CA PHE A 51 17.79 -7.88 -1.63
C PHE A 51 18.25 -8.85 -2.71
N TYR A 52 18.00 -8.54 -3.98
CA TYR A 52 18.33 -9.40 -5.12
C TYR A 52 19.83 -9.63 -5.21
N LYS A 53 20.66 -8.59 -5.09
CA LYS A 53 22.13 -8.70 -5.04
C LYS A 53 22.62 -9.60 -3.92
N LYS A 54 22.04 -9.45 -2.71
CA LYS A 54 22.39 -10.32 -1.58
C LYS A 54 21.98 -11.77 -1.84
N TYR A 55 20.85 -11.98 -2.45
CA TYR A 55 20.35 -13.31 -2.77
C TYR A 55 21.21 -14.00 -3.83
N GLU A 56 21.58 -13.31 -4.92
CA GLU A 56 22.51 -13.81 -5.93
C GLU A 56 23.84 -14.24 -5.29
N TYR A 57 24.40 -13.39 -4.44
CA TYR A 57 25.63 -13.71 -3.70
C TYR A 57 25.50 -15.00 -2.87
N LEU A 58 24.40 -15.20 -2.18
CA LEU A 58 24.16 -16.38 -1.36
C LEU A 58 24.01 -17.66 -2.22
N GLN A 59 23.37 -17.54 -3.38
CA GLN A 59 23.24 -18.66 -4.33
C GLN A 59 24.59 -19.05 -4.92
N ASP A 60 25.43 -18.10 -5.30
CA ASP A 60 26.79 -18.34 -5.75
C ASP A 60 27.60 -19.10 -4.70
N GLN A 61 27.51 -18.68 -3.43
CA GLN A 61 28.19 -19.37 -2.33
C GLN A 61 27.68 -20.81 -2.12
N ALA A 62 26.39 -21.06 -2.39
CA ALA A 62 25.77 -22.36 -2.25
C ALA A 62 25.99 -23.28 -3.48
N GLY A 63 26.58 -22.76 -4.57
CA GLY A 63 26.75 -23.49 -5.84
C GLY A 63 25.41 -23.86 -6.51
N GLN A 64 24.38 -23.04 -6.30
CA GLN A 64 23.04 -23.25 -6.86
C GLN A 64 22.84 -22.42 -8.13
N ASP A 65 22.09 -22.96 -9.08
CA ASP A 65 21.68 -22.22 -10.26
C ASP A 65 20.74 -21.06 -9.88
N HIS A 66 20.92 -19.90 -10.53
CA HIS A 66 20.08 -18.73 -10.34
C HIS A 66 18.69 -18.97 -10.95
N ILE A 67 17.71 -19.36 -10.14
CA ILE A 67 16.34 -19.69 -10.57
C ILE A 67 15.37 -18.53 -10.35
N ILE A 68 15.81 -17.38 -9.88
CA ILE A 68 14.88 -16.34 -9.45
C ILE A 68 14.52 -15.38 -10.56
N VAL A 69 13.22 -15.27 -10.79
CA VAL A 69 12.64 -14.14 -11.50
C VAL A 69 12.89 -12.87 -10.69
N ARG A 70 13.48 -11.84 -11.31
CA ARG A 70 13.76 -10.58 -10.64
C ARG A 70 12.45 -9.95 -10.16
N PRO A 71 12.31 -9.64 -8.87
CA PRO A 71 11.12 -9.02 -8.35
C PRO A 71 10.93 -7.61 -8.92
N ARG A 72 9.68 -7.18 -9.06
CA ARG A 72 9.31 -5.86 -9.57
C ARG A 72 8.46 -5.08 -8.56
N VAL A 73 8.53 -3.77 -8.61
CA VAL A 73 7.62 -2.87 -7.91
C VAL A 73 6.55 -2.44 -8.89
N ILE A 74 5.31 -2.49 -8.48
CA ILE A 74 4.17 -1.93 -9.22
C ILE A 74 3.25 -1.15 -8.30
N THR A 75 2.53 -0.21 -8.85
CA THR A 75 1.47 0.51 -8.13
C THR A 75 0.17 -0.31 -8.10
N TYR A 76 -0.71 0.03 -7.17
CA TYR A 76 -2.08 -0.51 -7.16
C TYR A 76 -2.80 -0.26 -8.49
N GLN A 77 -2.60 0.93 -9.07
CA GLN A 77 -3.20 1.27 -10.35
C GLN A 77 -2.72 0.36 -11.48
N GLU A 78 -1.41 0.12 -11.57
CA GLU A 78 -0.84 -0.79 -12.58
C GLU A 78 -1.32 -2.24 -12.39
N LEU A 79 -1.49 -2.69 -11.13
CA LEU A 79 -2.07 -3.99 -10.83
C LEU A 79 -3.52 -4.08 -11.33
N ASP A 80 -4.33 -3.07 -11.03
CA ASP A 80 -5.74 -3.02 -11.45
C ASP A 80 -5.87 -2.97 -12.98
N GLU A 81 -5.06 -2.15 -13.67
CA GLU A 81 -5.01 -2.06 -15.13
C GLU A 81 -4.65 -3.42 -15.79
N ARG A 82 -3.73 -4.17 -15.21
CA ARG A 82 -3.40 -5.54 -15.68
C ARG A 82 -4.58 -6.48 -15.52
N CYS A 83 -5.30 -6.40 -14.41
CA CYS A 83 -6.48 -7.21 -14.17
C CYS A 83 -7.62 -6.83 -15.13
N GLN A 84 -7.78 -5.54 -15.49
CA GLN A 84 -8.78 -5.07 -16.44
C GLN A 84 -8.64 -5.69 -17.84
N ALA A 85 -7.42 -6.06 -18.22
CA ALA A 85 -7.15 -6.71 -19.49
C ALA A 85 -7.61 -8.19 -19.53
N LEU A 86 -7.98 -8.78 -18.40
CA LEU A 86 -8.38 -10.18 -18.30
C LEU A 86 -9.90 -10.36 -18.45
N GLU A 87 -10.28 -11.48 -19.03
CA GLU A 87 -11.69 -11.87 -19.12
C GLU A 87 -12.29 -12.06 -17.71
N GLY A 88 -13.52 -11.62 -17.53
CA GLY A 88 -14.24 -11.74 -16.26
C GLY A 88 -13.93 -10.64 -15.23
N TYR A 89 -13.08 -9.66 -15.55
CA TYR A 89 -12.73 -8.60 -14.60
C TYR A 89 -13.94 -7.86 -14.03
N GLN A 90 -14.95 -7.54 -14.84
CA GLN A 90 -16.14 -6.81 -14.37
C GLN A 90 -16.91 -7.61 -13.29
N ALA A 91 -17.16 -8.89 -13.54
CA ALA A 91 -17.80 -9.75 -12.56
C ALA A 91 -16.97 -9.91 -11.28
N PHE A 92 -15.65 -10.07 -11.44
CA PHE A 92 -14.72 -10.09 -10.31
C PHE A 92 -14.80 -8.78 -9.51
N ARG A 93 -14.76 -7.63 -10.17
CA ARG A 93 -14.78 -6.30 -9.53
C ARG A 93 -16.07 -6.08 -8.73
N GLU A 94 -17.21 -6.44 -9.29
CA GLU A 94 -18.51 -6.36 -8.62
C GLU A 94 -18.56 -7.26 -7.37
N ALA A 95 -18.11 -8.51 -7.49
CA ALA A 95 -18.06 -9.45 -6.37
C ALA A 95 -17.09 -8.96 -5.26
N SER A 96 -15.93 -8.45 -5.67
CA SER A 96 -14.93 -7.92 -4.75
C SER A 96 -15.42 -6.68 -4.00
N ASN A 97 -16.09 -5.76 -4.68
CA ASN A 97 -16.68 -4.57 -4.07
C ASN A 97 -17.79 -4.93 -3.08
N LYS A 98 -18.69 -5.85 -3.46
CA LYS A 98 -19.75 -6.34 -2.58
C LYS A 98 -19.18 -6.99 -1.32
N LYS A 99 -18.11 -7.76 -1.45
CA LYS A 99 -17.43 -8.39 -0.32
C LYS A 99 -16.79 -7.32 0.57
N ALA A 100 -16.11 -6.32 0.00
CA ALA A 100 -15.50 -5.23 0.76
C ALA A 100 -16.54 -4.41 1.54
N GLU A 101 -17.72 -4.16 0.94
CA GLU A 101 -18.83 -3.48 1.62
C GLU A 101 -19.34 -4.28 2.81
N GLN A 102 -19.50 -5.59 2.64
CA GLN A 102 -19.92 -6.48 3.73
C GLN A 102 -18.88 -6.51 4.86
N ASP A 103 -17.60 -6.66 4.51
CA ASP A 103 -16.52 -6.70 5.50
C ASP A 103 -16.41 -5.35 6.24
N PHE A 104 -16.62 -4.22 5.55
CA PHE A 104 -16.69 -2.92 6.18
C PHE A 104 -17.85 -2.80 7.18
N ARG A 105 -19.06 -3.26 6.81
CA ARG A 105 -20.22 -3.30 7.71
C ARG A 105 -19.97 -4.18 8.94
N ASN A 106 -19.13 -5.20 8.80
CA ASN A 106 -18.72 -6.09 9.89
C ASN A 106 -17.58 -5.52 10.74
N GLY A 107 -17.15 -4.27 10.49
CA GLY A 107 -16.15 -3.57 11.29
C GLY A 107 -14.70 -3.74 10.81
N THR A 108 -14.48 -4.28 9.61
CA THR A 108 -13.11 -4.35 9.04
C THR A 108 -12.58 -2.94 8.75
N SER A 109 -11.34 -2.66 9.17
CA SER A 109 -10.72 -1.36 8.96
C SER A 109 -10.43 -1.07 7.48
N TYR A 110 -10.38 0.20 7.10
CA TYR A 110 -10.02 0.61 5.73
C TYR A 110 -8.67 0.07 5.28
N GLN A 111 -7.67 0.04 6.17
CA GLN A 111 -6.35 -0.49 5.87
C GLN A 111 -6.41 -2.00 5.55
N SER A 112 -7.16 -2.75 6.36
CA SER A 112 -7.35 -4.18 6.11
C SER A 112 -8.11 -4.44 4.82
N LEU A 113 -9.12 -3.63 4.50
CA LEU A 113 -9.86 -3.72 3.23
C LEU A 113 -8.96 -3.43 2.03
N ALA A 114 -8.06 -2.44 2.13
CA ALA A 114 -7.10 -2.13 1.08
C ALA A 114 -6.13 -3.30 0.82
N ILE A 115 -5.60 -3.90 1.89
CA ILE A 115 -4.74 -5.09 1.80
C ILE A 115 -5.49 -6.26 1.13
N GLN A 116 -6.69 -6.56 1.59
CA GLN A 116 -7.52 -7.63 1.02
C GLN A 116 -7.86 -7.37 -0.45
N GLN A 117 -8.08 -6.11 -0.83
CA GLN A 117 -8.34 -5.76 -2.22
C GLN A 117 -7.12 -6.03 -3.11
N ILE A 118 -5.92 -5.68 -2.66
CA ILE A 118 -4.68 -6.00 -3.38
C ILE A 118 -4.51 -7.51 -3.49
N GLN A 119 -4.73 -8.25 -2.41
CA GLN A 119 -4.62 -9.71 -2.42
C GLN A 119 -5.59 -10.35 -3.42
N ARG A 120 -6.85 -9.93 -3.45
CA ARG A 120 -7.85 -10.43 -4.43
C ARG A 120 -7.45 -10.13 -5.87
N LEU A 121 -6.87 -8.95 -6.14
CA LEU A 121 -6.37 -8.61 -7.47
C LEU A 121 -5.19 -9.49 -7.88
N LEU A 122 -4.26 -9.76 -6.96
CA LEU A 122 -3.13 -10.67 -7.20
C LEU A 122 -3.60 -12.10 -7.48
N GLU A 123 -4.58 -12.59 -6.71
CA GLU A 123 -5.19 -13.90 -6.91
C GLU A 123 -5.93 -13.98 -8.27
N PHE A 124 -6.66 -12.92 -8.65
CA PHE A 124 -7.35 -12.85 -9.94
C PHE A 124 -6.37 -12.76 -11.11
N LEU A 125 -5.30 -11.99 -10.98
CA LEU A 125 -4.23 -11.90 -12.00
C LEU A 125 -3.55 -13.25 -12.22
N GLY A 126 -3.40 -14.06 -11.16
CA GLY A 126 -2.78 -15.38 -11.23
C GLY A 126 -1.28 -15.36 -11.56
N ASP A 127 -0.65 -14.19 -11.57
CA ASP A 127 0.78 -14.02 -11.82
C ASP A 127 1.56 -14.47 -10.58
N LYS A 128 2.50 -15.40 -10.79
CA LYS A 128 3.31 -15.98 -9.71
C LYS A 128 4.68 -15.32 -9.57
N ASP A 129 5.00 -14.39 -10.45
CA ASP A 129 6.26 -13.67 -10.37
C ASP A 129 6.31 -12.80 -9.09
N PRO A 130 7.45 -12.76 -8.40
CA PRO A 130 7.58 -11.97 -7.19
C PRO A 130 7.40 -10.48 -7.50
N MET A 131 6.53 -9.82 -6.72
CA MET A 131 6.27 -8.39 -6.89
C MET A 131 5.96 -7.71 -5.55
N VAL A 132 6.25 -6.43 -5.49
CA VAL A 132 5.84 -5.52 -4.43
C VAL A 132 4.78 -4.58 -4.98
N VAL A 133 3.59 -4.63 -4.42
CA VAL A 133 2.50 -3.71 -4.78
C VAL A 133 2.44 -2.59 -3.76
N ILE A 134 2.51 -1.35 -4.24
CA ILE A 134 2.42 -0.16 -3.40
C ILE A 134 1.15 0.63 -3.72
N GLY A 135 0.58 1.27 -2.70
CA GLY A 135 -0.60 2.10 -2.85
C GLY A 135 -0.93 2.86 -1.59
N PHE A 136 -1.97 3.65 -1.66
CA PHE A 136 -2.51 4.36 -0.52
C PHE A 136 -3.71 3.62 0.06
N ALA A 137 -3.81 3.60 1.39
CA ALA A 137 -4.99 3.12 2.10
C ALA A 137 -5.67 4.29 2.84
N PRO A 138 -7.01 4.40 2.78
CA PRO A 138 -7.74 5.39 3.57
C PRO A 138 -7.51 5.19 5.09
N PRO A 139 -7.76 6.20 5.92
CA PRO A 139 -8.27 7.52 5.57
C PRO A 139 -7.17 8.46 5.05
N TYR A 140 -7.55 9.33 4.09
CA TYR A 140 -6.67 10.38 3.59
C TYR A 140 -6.98 11.66 4.34
N TYR A 141 -5.98 12.20 5.02
CA TYR A 141 -6.08 13.52 5.63
C TYR A 141 -5.41 14.54 4.71
N PRO A 142 -6.14 15.54 4.22
CA PRO A 142 -5.52 16.60 3.45
C PRO A 142 -4.48 17.30 4.31
N SER A 143 -3.36 17.66 3.72
CA SER A 143 -2.39 18.52 4.38
C SER A 143 -3.02 19.91 4.54
N MET A 144 -3.36 20.25 5.76
CA MET A 144 -3.83 21.59 6.08
C MET A 144 -2.63 22.51 6.29
N ASN A 145 -2.30 23.29 5.26
CA ASN A 145 -1.32 24.35 5.38
C ASN A 145 -2.06 25.68 5.28
N CYS A 146 -2.31 26.27 6.43
CA CYS A 146 -3.04 27.54 6.54
C CYS A 146 -2.34 28.70 5.81
N ARG A 147 -1.09 28.55 5.39
CA ARG A 147 -0.32 29.62 4.68
C ARG A 147 -0.75 29.88 3.24
N PHE A 148 -1.66 29.07 2.68
CA PHE A 148 -2.12 29.21 1.28
C PHE A 148 -3.62 29.47 1.15
N LEU A 149 -4.29 29.76 2.25
CA LEU A 149 -5.71 30.10 2.25
C LEU A 149 -5.83 31.63 2.24
N ASP A 150 -6.29 32.23 1.14
CA ASP A 150 -6.62 33.64 1.03
C ASP A 150 -7.44 34.15 2.25
N ASN A 151 -8.20 35.19 2.19
CA ASN A 151 -8.98 35.79 3.31
C ASN A 151 -9.75 34.83 4.26
N THR A 152 -9.77 33.53 3.97
CA THR A 152 -10.28 32.47 4.86
C THR A 152 -9.29 32.14 5.98
N GLU A 153 -8.00 32.51 5.83
CA GLU A 153 -6.93 32.28 6.82
C GLU A 153 -7.24 32.95 8.16
N LEU A 154 -7.71 34.19 8.11
CA LEU A 154 -8.07 34.97 9.30
C LEU A 154 -9.18 34.30 10.14
N LYS A 155 -10.10 33.57 9.51
CA LYS A 155 -11.16 32.84 10.21
C LYS A 155 -10.67 31.57 10.89
N ILE A 156 -9.68 30.91 10.32
CA ILE A 156 -9.12 29.68 10.92
C ILE A 156 -8.16 30.03 12.05
N GLU A 157 -7.35 31.06 11.90
CA GLU A 157 -6.48 31.56 12.96
C GLU A 157 -7.31 32.08 14.17
N SER A 158 -8.39 32.81 13.94
CA SER A 158 -9.28 33.23 15.02
C SER A 158 -9.96 32.04 15.70
N LEU A 159 -10.36 31.01 14.97
CA LEU A 159 -10.90 29.78 15.54
C LEU A 159 -9.87 29.00 16.36
N ILE A 160 -8.60 28.96 15.95
CA ILE A 160 -7.53 28.36 16.73
C ILE A 160 -7.22 29.17 17.99
N GLU A 161 -7.27 30.48 17.90
CA GLU A 161 -7.07 31.40 19.04
C GLU A 161 -8.21 31.30 20.04
N ASP A 162 -9.45 31.23 19.56
CA ASP A 162 -10.64 30.98 20.39
C ASP A 162 -10.56 29.62 21.09
N TYR A 163 -10.08 28.56 20.39
CA TYR A 163 -9.88 27.24 21.01
C TYR A 163 -8.79 27.23 22.06
N ARG A 164 -7.73 28.02 21.92
CA ARG A 164 -6.68 28.14 22.94
C ARG A 164 -7.18 28.75 24.25
N GLN A 165 -8.15 29.65 24.22
CA GLN A 165 -8.77 30.23 25.40
C GLN A 165 -9.61 29.23 26.22
N TYR A 166 -9.96 28.08 25.66
CA TYR A 166 -10.68 27.02 26.37
C TYR A 166 -9.78 25.90 26.90
N LEU A 167 -8.47 25.97 26.66
CA LEU A 167 -7.49 24.92 27.07
C LEU A 167 -6.60 25.38 28.25
N ASP A 168 -6.73 26.62 28.70
CA ASP A 168 -6.18 27.18 29.94
C ASP A 168 -7.26 27.22 31.05
#